data_b00cfbd17e50699d53849e07d23ecd2a
#
_entry.id   b00cfbd17e50699d53849e07d23ecd2a
#
_cell.length_a   1.000
_cell.length_b   1.000
_cell.length_c   1.000
_cell.angle_alpha   90.00
_cell.angle_beta   90.00
_cell.angle_gamma   90.00
#
_symmetry.space_group_name_H-M   'P 1'
#
loop_
_entity.id
_entity.type
_entity.pdbx_description
1 polymer ?
#
loop_
_entity_poly.entity_id
_entity_poly.type
_entity_poly.pdbx_seq_one_letter_code
_entity_poly.pdbx_strand_id
1 'polypeptide(L)'
;MNAMAGTKEQPIYKNPKASVEQRVNDLLSRMTLEEKVGQMNQLVGIEHFKQNSASMTAEELATNTASAFYPGVTVKDMEDWTRRGLVSSFLHVLTMEEANYLQKLNMQSRLQIPLLIGIDAIHGNAKCKNNTVYPTNIGLASSFDVDLAYKIARQTAEEMRAMNMHWNFNPNVEVARDGRWGRC
;
A
#
# COMPACT_ATOMS: atom_id res chain seq x y z
N MET A 1 -0.04 51.22 -0.44
CA MET A 1 -0.80 50.22 -1.22
C MET A 1 -0.59 48.87 -0.54
N ASN A 2 -1.56 48.42 0.26
CA ASN A 2 -1.52 47.11 0.91
C ASN A 2 -2.00 46.08 -0.14
N ALA A 3 -1.08 45.25 -0.61
CA ALA A 3 -1.44 44.07 -1.37
C ALA A 3 -2.17 43.10 -0.44
N MET A 4 -3.47 42.97 -0.58
CA MET A 4 -4.25 41.90 0.06
C MET A 4 -3.70 40.56 -0.41
N ALA A 5 -3.06 39.83 0.52
CA ALA A 5 -2.72 38.43 0.31
C ALA A 5 -4.05 37.68 0.17
N GLY A 6 -4.42 37.36 -1.06
CA GLY A 6 -5.59 36.52 -1.35
C GLY A 6 -5.40 35.20 -0.65
N THR A 7 -6.25 34.87 0.29
CA THR A 7 -6.37 33.52 0.88
C THR A 7 -6.62 32.57 -0.27
N LYS A 8 -5.61 31.77 -0.66
CA LYS A 8 -5.77 30.69 -1.64
C LYS A 8 -6.84 29.72 -1.10
N GLU A 9 -8.00 29.76 -1.69
CA GLU A 9 -9.11 28.89 -1.34
C GLU A 9 -8.66 27.44 -1.38
N GLN A 10 -8.88 26.71 -0.29
CA GLN A 10 -8.43 25.31 -0.18
C GLN A 10 -9.15 24.49 -1.27
N PRO A 11 -8.42 23.66 -2.05
CA PRO A 11 -9.03 22.81 -3.07
C PRO A 11 -10.13 21.91 -2.50
N ILE A 12 -11.21 21.71 -3.25
CA ILE A 12 -12.38 20.91 -2.81
C ILE A 12 -11.96 19.48 -2.42
N TYR A 13 -11.04 18.87 -3.15
CA TYR A 13 -10.58 17.50 -2.83
C TYR A 13 -9.93 17.39 -1.44
N LYS A 14 -9.41 18.47 -0.88
CA LYS A 14 -8.87 18.51 0.49
C LYS A 14 -9.91 18.83 1.57
N ASN A 15 -11.14 19.19 1.18
CA ASN A 15 -12.20 19.50 2.12
C ASN A 15 -12.92 18.21 2.57
N PRO A 16 -12.76 17.76 3.84
CA PRO A 16 -13.39 16.54 4.33
C PRO A 16 -14.92 16.62 4.43
N LYS A 17 -15.50 17.83 4.38
CA LYS A 17 -16.95 18.05 4.44
C LYS A 17 -17.62 17.97 3.07
N ALA A 18 -16.88 18.07 1.97
CA ALA A 18 -17.40 17.90 0.63
C ALA A 18 -17.70 16.42 0.35
N SER A 19 -18.68 16.14 -0.52
CA SER A 19 -18.99 14.76 -0.90
C SER A 19 -17.81 14.09 -1.60
N VAL A 20 -17.74 12.77 -1.55
CA VAL A 20 -16.68 11.99 -2.22
C VAL A 20 -16.64 12.32 -3.71
N GLU A 21 -17.79 12.40 -4.37
CA GLU A 21 -17.91 12.71 -5.79
C GLU A 21 -17.34 14.10 -6.12
N GLN A 22 -17.71 15.13 -5.34
CA GLN A 22 -17.17 16.48 -5.52
C GLN A 22 -15.64 16.50 -5.37
N ARG A 23 -15.12 15.79 -4.37
CA ARG A 23 -13.67 15.68 -4.12
C ARG A 23 -12.94 14.96 -5.25
N VAL A 24 -13.51 13.86 -5.74
CA VAL A 24 -12.93 13.06 -6.84
C VAL A 24 -12.94 13.90 -8.14
N ASN A 25 -14.05 14.54 -8.48
CA ASN A 25 -14.14 15.35 -9.70
C ASN A 25 -13.17 16.54 -9.67
N ASP A 26 -13.06 17.25 -8.54
CA ASP A 26 -12.10 18.34 -8.38
C ASP A 26 -10.65 17.83 -8.49
N LEU A 27 -10.33 16.70 -7.85
CA LEU A 27 -8.99 16.11 -7.94
C LEU A 27 -8.64 15.71 -9.37
N LEU A 28 -9.51 14.95 -10.04
CA LEU A 28 -9.30 14.49 -11.42
C LEU A 28 -9.13 15.64 -12.41
N SER A 29 -9.83 16.75 -12.22
CA SER A 29 -9.70 17.94 -13.06
C SER A 29 -8.33 18.62 -12.93
N ARG A 30 -7.64 18.42 -11.80
CA ARG A 30 -6.32 19.01 -11.51
C ARG A 30 -5.16 18.10 -11.91
N MET A 31 -5.40 16.80 -12.07
CA MET A 31 -4.37 15.81 -12.34
C MET A 31 -3.90 15.85 -13.80
N THR A 32 -2.58 15.77 -13.97
CA THR A 32 -1.98 15.47 -15.28
C THR A 32 -2.24 14.00 -15.65
N LEU A 33 -2.02 13.65 -16.92
CA LEU A 33 -2.12 12.24 -17.35
C LEU A 33 -1.13 11.35 -16.58
N GLU A 34 0.10 11.83 -16.40
CA GLU A 34 1.13 11.11 -15.65
C GLU A 34 0.72 10.84 -14.21
N GLU A 35 0.14 11.82 -13.52
CA GLU A 35 -0.38 11.66 -12.16
C GLU A 35 -1.58 10.69 -12.10
N LYS A 36 -2.45 10.70 -13.12
CA LYS A 36 -3.56 9.73 -13.21
C LYS A 36 -3.04 8.31 -13.38
N VAL A 37 -2.07 8.09 -14.24
CA VAL A 37 -1.40 6.78 -14.42
C VAL A 37 -0.70 6.37 -13.12
N GLY A 38 -0.03 7.30 -12.45
CA GLY A 38 0.60 7.08 -11.14
C GLY A 38 -0.37 6.57 -10.06
N GLN A 39 -1.65 6.98 -10.12
CA GLN A 39 -2.67 6.46 -9.18
C GLN A 39 -3.06 5.00 -9.41
N MET A 40 -2.66 4.41 -10.52
CA MET A 40 -2.84 2.97 -10.79
C MET A 40 -1.57 2.16 -10.46
N ASN A 41 -0.50 2.83 -10.03
CA ASN A 41 0.80 2.21 -9.79
C ASN A 41 0.94 1.79 -8.33
N GLN A 42 1.25 0.51 -8.10
CA GLN A 42 1.58 -0.06 -6.80
C GLN A 42 3.01 -0.58 -6.81
N LEU A 43 3.81 -0.19 -5.82
CA LEU A 43 5.14 -0.72 -5.61
C LEU A 43 5.18 -1.62 -4.36
N VAL A 44 6.24 -2.41 -4.20
CA VAL A 44 6.51 -3.10 -2.93
C VAL A 44 7.25 -2.17 -1.97
N GLY A 45 7.12 -2.42 -0.67
CA GLY A 45 7.86 -1.69 0.35
C GLY A 45 9.38 -1.74 0.11
N ILE A 46 10.07 -0.67 0.44
CA ILE A 46 11.52 -0.51 0.19
C ILE A 46 12.33 -1.57 0.93
N GLU A 47 11.98 -1.85 2.19
CA GLU A 47 12.65 -2.88 2.98
C GLU A 47 12.44 -4.27 2.37
N HIS A 48 11.23 -4.56 1.92
CA HIS A 48 10.93 -5.83 1.25
C HIS A 48 11.65 -5.94 -0.11
N PHE A 49 11.71 -4.86 -0.88
CA PHE A 49 12.47 -4.78 -2.12
C PHE A 49 13.97 -5.06 -1.89
N LYS A 50 14.59 -4.42 -0.88
CA LYS A 50 15.98 -4.62 -0.52
C LYS A 50 16.26 -6.07 -0.10
N GLN A 51 15.40 -6.65 0.74
CA GLN A 51 15.56 -8.05 1.20
C GLN A 51 15.51 -9.03 0.04
N ASN A 52 14.57 -8.84 -0.89
CA ASN A 52 14.46 -9.68 -2.08
C ASN A 52 15.68 -9.52 -3.00
N SER A 53 16.11 -8.29 -3.25
CA SER A 53 17.22 -7.98 -4.13
C SER A 53 18.58 -8.44 -3.57
N ALA A 54 18.74 -8.46 -2.25
CA ALA A 54 19.98 -8.87 -1.59
C ALA A 54 20.35 -10.35 -1.83
N SER A 55 19.38 -11.19 -2.17
CA SER A 55 19.60 -12.62 -2.47
C SER A 55 19.86 -12.91 -3.95
N MET A 56 19.89 -11.89 -4.81
CA MET A 56 19.95 -12.03 -6.26
C MET A 56 21.29 -11.55 -6.82
N THR A 57 21.74 -12.21 -7.89
CA THR A 57 22.91 -11.77 -8.67
C THR A 57 22.57 -10.53 -9.52
N ALA A 58 23.60 -9.83 -9.98
CA ALA A 58 23.41 -8.66 -10.86
C ALA A 58 22.72 -9.03 -12.19
N GLU A 59 22.97 -10.22 -12.72
CA GLU A 59 22.34 -10.74 -13.93
C GLU A 59 20.84 -11.03 -13.70
N GLU A 60 20.50 -11.68 -12.60
CA GLU A 60 19.10 -11.94 -12.21
C GLU A 60 18.35 -10.65 -11.99
N LEU A 61 18.94 -9.65 -11.32
CA LEU A 61 18.33 -8.34 -11.14
C LEU A 61 18.06 -7.61 -12.46
N ALA A 62 18.90 -7.81 -13.48
CA ALA A 62 18.74 -7.17 -14.77
C ALA A 62 17.74 -7.86 -15.70
N THR A 63 17.58 -9.18 -15.60
CA THR A 63 16.89 -10.00 -16.59
C THR A 63 15.71 -10.79 -16.05
N ASN A 64 15.74 -11.18 -14.77
CA ASN A 64 14.75 -12.09 -14.19
C ASN A 64 13.53 -11.34 -13.68
N THR A 65 12.48 -11.31 -14.49
CA THR A 65 11.19 -10.69 -14.14
C THR A 65 10.35 -11.52 -13.16
N ALA A 66 10.69 -12.78 -12.91
CA ALA A 66 9.97 -13.65 -11.98
C ALA A 66 10.42 -13.46 -10.53
N SER A 67 11.72 -13.18 -10.33
CA SER A 67 12.34 -13.04 -9.01
C SER A 67 12.65 -11.59 -8.65
N ALA A 68 13.09 -10.76 -9.61
CA ALA A 68 13.24 -9.32 -9.40
C ALA A 68 11.88 -8.64 -9.53
N PHE A 69 11.48 -7.89 -8.50
CA PHE A 69 10.22 -7.14 -8.57
C PHE A 69 10.23 -6.13 -9.73
N TYR A 70 11.32 -5.40 -9.90
CA TYR A 70 11.44 -4.34 -10.91
C TYR A 70 12.86 -4.35 -11.49
N PRO A 71 13.14 -5.10 -12.56
CA PRO A 71 14.46 -5.13 -13.18
C PRO A 71 14.96 -3.73 -13.56
N GLY A 72 16.17 -3.40 -13.15
CA GLY A 72 16.80 -2.11 -13.43
C GLY A 72 16.31 -0.91 -12.59
N VAL A 73 15.33 -1.10 -11.71
CA VAL A 73 14.83 -0.06 -10.80
C VAL A 73 15.63 -0.05 -9.51
N THR A 74 15.95 1.13 -9.01
CA THR A 74 16.64 1.34 -7.73
C THR A 74 15.69 1.88 -6.67
N VAL A 75 16.09 1.79 -5.39
CA VAL A 75 15.38 2.44 -4.28
C VAL A 75 15.24 3.94 -4.51
N LYS A 76 16.26 4.58 -5.09
CA LYS A 76 16.24 6.01 -5.42
C LYS A 76 15.14 6.35 -6.44
N ASP A 77 14.93 5.48 -7.43
CA ASP A 77 13.86 5.67 -8.41
C ASP A 77 12.48 5.54 -7.75
N MET A 78 12.29 4.55 -6.87
CA MET A 78 11.05 4.37 -6.12
C MET A 78 10.74 5.59 -5.25
N GLU A 79 11.74 6.14 -4.56
CA GLU A 79 11.61 7.36 -3.77
C GLU A 79 11.30 8.59 -4.64
N ASP A 80 11.95 8.75 -5.79
CA ASP A 80 11.69 9.85 -6.71
C ASP A 80 10.26 9.80 -7.26
N TRP A 81 9.81 8.65 -7.72
CA TRP A 81 8.43 8.46 -8.17
C TRP A 81 7.42 8.77 -7.06
N THR A 82 7.72 8.38 -5.84
CA THR A 82 6.87 8.69 -4.68
C THR A 82 6.81 10.20 -4.42
N ARG A 83 7.95 10.91 -4.43
CA ARG A 83 7.98 12.38 -4.28
C ARG A 83 7.21 13.11 -5.38
N ARG A 84 7.20 12.56 -6.58
CA ARG A 84 6.48 13.12 -7.72
C ARG A 84 4.99 12.78 -7.75
N GLY A 85 4.52 11.91 -6.84
CA GLY A 85 3.12 11.47 -6.80
C GLY A 85 2.75 10.48 -7.91
N LEU A 86 3.72 9.71 -8.38
CA LEU A 86 3.57 8.70 -9.44
C LEU A 86 3.37 7.28 -8.90
N VAL A 87 3.10 7.17 -7.61
CA VAL A 87 2.78 5.92 -6.90
C VAL A 87 1.59 6.19 -6.00
N SER A 88 0.60 5.31 -6.02
CA SER A 88 -0.60 5.42 -5.17
C SER A 88 -0.57 4.53 -3.95
N SER A 89 0.14 3.41 -4.04
CA SER A 89 0.12 2.40 -2.99
C SER A 89 1.43 1.63 -2.89
N PHE A 90 1.68 1.09 -1.71
CA PHE A 90 2.78 0.17 -1.46
C PHE A 90 2.24 -1.13 -0.84
N LEU A 91 2.71 -2.26 -1.35
CA LEU A 91 2.46 -3.59 -0.82
C LEU A 91 3.64 -4.03 0.06
N HIS A 92 3.37 -4.72 1.16
CA HIS A 92 4.41 -5.27 2.05
C HIS A 92 5.39 -4.23 2.60
N VAL A 93 4.86 -3.13 3.13
CA VAL A 93 5.62 -2.24 4.01
C VAL A 93 5.70 -2.93 5.38
N LEU A 94 6.91 -3.18 5.87
CA LEU A 94 7.13 -4.10 7.00
C LEU A 94 7.21 -3.41 8.36
N THR A 95 7.38 -2.08 8.37
CA THR A 95 7.54 -1.30 9.60
C THR A 95 6.71 -0.02 9.58
N MET A 96 6.34 0.46 10.75
CA MET A 96 5.66 1.75 10.90
C MET A 96 6.57 2.91 10.47
N GLU A 97 7.86 2.81 10.74
CA GLU A 97 8.86 3.79 10.36
C GLU A 97 8.91 3.97 8.86
N GLU A 98 8.93 2.87 8.11
CA GLU A 98 8.90 2.88 6.65
C GLU A 98 7.57 3.46 6.13
N ALA A 99 6.43 3.04 6.69
CA ALA A 99 5.12 3.58 6.33
C ALA A 99 5.07 5.10 6.48
N ASN A 100 5.55 5.61 7.62
CA ASN A 100 5.63 7.04 7.89
C ASN A 100 6.62 7.77 6.96
N TYR A 101 7.74 7.12 6.64
CA TYR A 101 8.74 7.66 5.71
C TYR A 101 8.15 7.84 4.31
N LEU A 102 7.50 6.82 3.77
CA LEU A 102 6.86 6.86 2.46
C LEU A 102 5.74 7.91 2.39
N GLN A 103 4.91 8.02 3.42
CA GLN A 103 3.90 9.08 3.50
C GLN A 103 4.54 10.48 3.48
N LYS A 104 5.63 10.70 4.23
CA LYS A 104 6.34 11.98 4.23
C LYS A 104 6.95 12.32 2.87
N LEU A 105 7.48 11.33 2.16
CA LEU A 105 7.97 11.51 0.80
C LEU A 105 6.84 11.94 -0.14
N ASN A 106 5.74 11.23 -0.10
CA ASN A 106 4.59 11.48 -0.97
C ASN A 106 3.93 12.84 -0.69
N MET A 107 3.96 13.32 0.55
CA MET A 107 3.46 14.66 0.90
C MET A 107 4.29 15.81 0.28
N GLN A 108 5.44 15.51 -0.35
CA GLN A 108 6.20 16.48 -1.16
C GLN A 108 5.64 16.61 -2.57
N SER A 109 4.77 15.71 -3.00
CA SER A 109 4.13 15.75 -4.31
C SER A 109 3.17 16.94 -4.45
N ARG A 110 2.91 17.36 -5.67
CA ARG A 110 2.07 18.52 -6.00
C ARG A 110 0.65 18.41 -5.43
N LEU A 111 0.06 17.23 -5.52
CA LEU A 111 -1.34 17.00 -5.09
C LEU A 111 -1.44 16.48 -3.66
N GLN A 112 -0.37 15.90 -3.11
CA GLN A 112 -0.34 15.40 -1.74
C GLN A 112 -1.45 14.38 -1.45
N ILE A 113 -1.71 13.47 -2.39
CA ILE A 113 -2.67 12.38 -2.21
C ILE A 113 -2.03 11.34 -1.29
N PRO A 114 -2.60 10.99 -0.12
CA PRO A 114 -2.00 10.01 0.76
C PRO A 114 -1.85 8.64 0.09
N LEU A 115 -0.77 7.93 0.42
CA LEU A 115 -0.54 6.55 -0.05
C LEU A 115 -1.48 5.56 0.64
N LEU A 116 -1.95 4.56 -0.10
CA LEU A 116 -2.52 3.35 0.46
C LEU A 116 -1.40 2.35 0.75
N ILE A 117 -1.30 1.90 1.99
CA ILE A 117 -0.32 0.89 2.39
C ILE A 117 -1.04 -0.42 2.62
N GLY A 118 -0.64 -1.44 1.87
CA GLY A 118 -1.25 -2.75 1.86
C GLY A 118 -0.31 -3.85 2.32
N ILE A 119 -0.87 -4.92 2.87
CA ILE A 119 -0.14 -6.10 3.30
C ILE A 119 -1.00 -7.35 3.20
N ASP A 120 -0.37 -8.51 3.02
CA ASP A 120 -1.01 -9.82 3.19
C ASP A 120 -1.00 -10.22 4.67
N ALA A 121 -1.96 -9.74 5.43
CA ALA A 121 -2.14 -10.15 6.82
C ALA A 121 -2.99 -11.44 6.90
N ILE A 122 -2.43 -12.57 6.46
CA ILE A 122 -3.14 -13.83 6.18
C ILE A 122 -3.64 -14.48 7.48
N HIS A 123 -2.84 -14.45 8.54
CA HIS A 123 -3.18 -15.00 9.85
C HIS A 123 -2.64 -14.09 10.97
N GLY A 124 -3.17 -12.90 11.06
CA GLY A 124 -2.60 -11.76 11.75
C GLY A 124 -1.64 -10.98 10.86
N ASN A 125 -1.11 -9.87 11.34
CA ASN A 125 -0.12 -9.07 10.61
C ASN A 125 1.29 -9.68 10.77
N ALA A 126 1.42 -10.96 10.48
CA ALA A 126 2.56 -11.82 10.80
C ALA A 126 3.87 -11.45 10.08
N LYS A 127 3.78 -10.67 8.98
CA LYS A 127 4.98 -10.15 8.28
C LYS A 127 5.69 -9.04 9.05
N CYS A 128 5.00 -8.40 9.99
CA CYS A 128 5.50 -7.29 10.76
C CYS A 128 5.94 -7.75 12.17
N LYS A 129 7.10 -7.28 12.61
CA LYS A 129 7.60 -7.60 13.95
C LYS A 129 6.65 -7.07 15.03
N ASN A 130 6.56 -7.80 16.14
CA ASN A 130 5.77 -7.47 17.31
C ASN A 130 4.25 -7.45 17.09
N ASN A 131 3.76 -8.02 15.99
CA ASN A 131 2.33 -8.23 15.78
C ASN A 131 1.93 -9.67 16.14
N THR A 132 0.65 -9.85 16.42
CA THR A 132 0.11 -11.17 16.79
C THR A 132 0.01 -12.08 15.59
N VAL A 133 0.46 -13.32 15.75
CA VAL A 133 0.31 -14.40 14.77
C VAL A 133 -0.80 -15.32 15.23
N TYR A 134 -1.80 -15.52 14.40
CA TYR A 134 -2.94 -16.39 14.64
C TYR A 134 -2.80 -17.72 13.87
N PRO A 135 -3.64 -18.71 14.16
CA PRO A 135 -3.74 -19.92 13.34
C PRO A 135 -4.03 -19.56 11.87
N THR A 136 -3.57 -20.40 10.96
CA THR A 136 -3.91 -20.26 9.52
C THR A 136 -5.42 -20.33 9.31
N ASN A 137 -5.91 -19.84 8.19
CA ASN A 137 -7.35 -19.82 7.90
C ASN A 137 -8.00 -21.22 7.96
N ILE A 138 -7.29 -22.28 7.55
CA ILE A 138 -7.76 -23.67 7.69
C ILE A 138 -7.87 -24.07 9.16
N GLY A 139 -6.85 -23.73 9.97
CA GLY A 139 -6.88 -23.99 11.42
C GLY A 139 -8.01 -23.25 12.12
N LEU A 140 -8.22 -21.98 11.78
CA LEU A 140 -9.31 -21.17 12.31
C LEU A 140 -10.68 -21.71 11.88
N ALA A 141 -10.85 -22.10 10.62
CA ALA A 141 -12.09 -22.70 10.11
C ALA A 141 -12.44 -24.02 10.81
N SER A 142 -11.43 -24.79 11.22
CA SER A 142 -11.62 -26.05 11.96
C SER A 142 -12.21 -25.84 13.37
N SER A 143 -12.23 -24.62 13.90
CA SER A 143 -12.90 -24.29 15.15
C SER A 143 -14.42 -24.22 15.04
N PHE A 144 -14.95 -24.01 13.81
CA PHE A 144 -16.36 -23.70 13.53
C PHE A 144 -16.92 -22.52 14.34
N ASP A 145 -16.04 -21.63 14.82
CA ASP A 145 -16.37 -20.47 15.65
C ASP A 145 -16.27 -19.18 14.83
N VAL A 146 -17.41 -18.72 14.35
CA VAL A 146 -17.52 -17.48 13.54
C VAL A 146 -17.19 -16.23 14.36
N ASP A 147 -17.56 -16.22 15.64
CA ASP A 147 -17.28 -15.08 16.52
C ASP A 147 -15.78 -14.94 16.81
N LEU A 148 -15.08 -16.07 16.94
CA LEU A 148 -13.63 -16.08 17.05
C LEU A 148 -12.98 -15.55 15.78
N ALA A 149 -13.45 -15.96 14.60
CA ALA A 149 -12.95 -15.47 13.33
C ALA A 149 -13.12 -13.94 13.21
N TYR A 150 -14.28 -13.43 13.59
CA TYR A 150 -14.53 -11.99 13.62
C TYR A 150 -13.57 -11.25 14.57
N LYS A 151 -13.38 -11.75 15.78
CA LYS A 151 -12.46 -11.15 16.78
C LYS A 151 -11.02 -11.09 16.27
N ILE A 152 -10.53 -12.18 15.67
CA ILE A 152 -9.19 -12.26 15.08
C ILE A 152 -9.03 -11.25 13.95
N ALA A 153 -9.99 -11.20 13.02
CA ALA A 153 -9.95 -10.26 11.90
C ALA A 153 -9.95 -8.80 12.38
N ARG A 154 -10.78 -8.49 13.39
CA ARG A 154 -10.84 -7.16 14.00
C ARG A 154 -9.51 -6.77 14.66
N GLN A 155 -8.93 -7.65 15.47
CA GLN A 155 -7.66 -7.40 16.14
C GLN A 155 -6.51 -7.23 15.12
N THR A 156 -6.48 -8.06 14.08
CA THR A 156 -5.54 -7.91 12.96
C THR A 156 -5.66 -6.53 12.31
N ALA A 157 -6.88 -6.06 12.06
CA ALA A 157 -7.11 -4.74 11.47
C ALA A 157 -6.70 -3.60 12.41
N GLU A 158 -6.89 -3.74 13.72
CA GLU A 158 -6.44 -2.77 14.72
C GLU A 158 -4.90 -2.68 14.76
N GLU A 159 -4.19 -3.81 14.74
CA GLU A 159 -2.73 -3.85 14.66
C GLU A 159 -2.22 -3.23 13.35
N MET A 160 -2.83 -3.56 12.21
CA MET A 160 -2.50 -2.95 10.92
C MET A 160 -2.67 -1.42 10.97
N ARG A 161 -3.77 -0.94 11.50
CA ARG A 161 -4.02 0.50 11.64
C ARG A 161 -3.00 1.19 12.54
N ALA A 162 -2.60 0.55 13.62
CA ALA A 162 -1.55 1.07 14.51
C ALA A 162 -0.20 1.22 13.79
N MET A 163 0.05 0.39 12.76
CA MET A 163 1.25 0.45 11.92
C MET A 163 1.08 1.33 10.66
N ASN A 164 0.01 2.13 10.57
CA ASN A 164 -0.29 2.98 9.42
C ASN A 164 -0.51 2.19 8.11
N MET A 165 -1.13 1.01 8.21
CA MET A 165 -1.55 0.18 7.08
C MET A 165 -3.06 0.30 6.89
N HIS A 166 -3.51 0.29 5.63
CA HIS A 166 -4.88 0.65 5.27
C HIS A 166 -5.61 -0.42 4.46
N TRP A 167 -4.87 -1.36 3.87
CA TRP A 167 -5.39 -2.32 2.91
C TRP A 167 -4.87 -3.74 3.22
N ASN A 168 -5.78 -4.67 3.51
CA ASN A 168 -5.47 -6.08 3.67
C ASN A 168 -5.86 -6.85 2.40
N PHE A 169 -4.94 -7.67 1.87
CA PHE A 169 -5.18 -8.54 0.72
C PHE A 169 -5.65 -9.95 1.13
N ASN A 170 -6.11 -10.12 2.34
CA ASN A 170 -6.66 -11.36 2.88
C ASN A 170 -8.17 -11.18 3.23
N PRO A 171 -8.99 -12.24 3.16
CA PRO A 171 -8.67 -13.60 2.72
C PRO A 171 -8.73 -13.77 1.20
N ASN A 172 -8.04 -14.80 0.69
CA ASN A 172 -8.33 -15.33 -0.63
C ASN A 172 -9.68 -16.05 -0.57
N VAL A 173 -10.59 -15.70 -1.47
CA VAL A 173 -11.96 -16.26 -1.53
C VAL A 173 -12.26 -16.89 -2.88
N GLU A 174 -11.23 -17.26 -3.60
CA GLU A 174 -11.33 -17.88 -4.91
C GLU A 174 -11.91 -19.30 -4.83
N VAL A 175 -12.70 -19.64 -5.83
CA VAL A 175 -13.16 -21.02 -6.01
C VAL A 175 -12.12 -21.78 -6.83
N ALA A 176 -11.40 -22.69 -6.19
CA ALA A 176 -10.45 -23.57 -6.86
C ALA A 176 -11.17 -24.53 -7.80
N ARG A 177 -10.96 -24.41 -9.11
CA ARG A 177 -11.56 -25.24 -10.15
C ARG A 177 -10.54 -26.03 -10.95
N ASP A 178 -9.27 -25.67 -10.89
CA ASP A 178 -8.20 -26.26 -11.68
C ASP A 178 -6.94 -26.37 -10.84
N GLY A 179 -6.44 -27.59 -10.63
CA GLY A 179 -5.25 -27.87 -9.81
C GLY A 179 -3.93 -27.31 -10.38
N ARG A 180 -3.94 -26.77 -11.60
CA ARG A 180 -2.77 -26.05 -12.16
C ARG A 180 -2.61 -24.64 -11.59
N TRP A 181 -3.65 -24.12 -10.97
CA TRP A 181 -3.57 -22.83 -10.31
C TRP A 181 -2.83 -22.96 -8.97
N GLY A 182 -1.75 -22.21 -8.80
CA GLY A 182 -0.83 -22.37 -7.66
C GLY A 182 -1.37 -21.98 -6.28
N ARG A 183 -2.65 -21.65 -6.16
CA ARG A 183 -3.36 -21.32 -4.91
C ARG A 183 -4.53 -22.28 -4.61
N CYS A 184 -4.60 -23.42 -5.29
CA CYS A 184 -5.53 -24.48 -4.98
C CYS A 184 -5.14 -25.21 -3.71
#